data_a900afa756a839245d6d26caac65d21a
#
_entry.id   a900afa756a839245d6d26caac65d21a
#
_cell.length_a   1.000
_cell.length_b   1.000
_cell.length_c   1.000
_cell.angle_alpha   90.00
_cell.angle_beta   90.00
_cell.angle_gamma   90.00
#
_symmetry.space_group_name_H-M   'P 1'
#
loop_
_entity.id
_entity.type
_entity.pdbx_description
1 polymer ?
#
loop_
_entity_poly.entity_id
_entity_poly.type
_entity_poly.pdbx_seq_one_letter_code
_entity_poly.pdbx_strand_id
1 'polypeptide(L)'
;DLKNKITHPDFSYKDEDKIYEIAMFVKNRLRMNDETGQGNELESLKYVLNEYVSIDNLKARINTIDSNALNYYKNNKVAFCNAPVIGWSDSQGVFTQLAKRIYFTRNSLVHSKSGKNKERYRPYQDEKQLQLEIPLVKAVAEAIIINSSEII
;
A
#
# COMPACT_ATOMS: atom_id res chain seq x y z
N ASP A 1 2.19 18.75 -6.53
CA ASP A 1 2.36 17.64 -7.44
C ASP A 1 2.43 18.13 -8.89
N LEU A 2 2.60 17.24 -9.88
CA LEU A 2 2.80 17.60 -11.29
C LEU A 2 1.62 18.40 -11.84
N LYS A 3 0.39 18.01 -11.53
CA LYS A 3 -0.83 18.71 -11.97
C LYS A 3 -0.81 20.16 -11.53
N ASN A 4 -0.50 20.41 -10.25
CA ASN A 4 -0.46 21.77 -9.71
C ASN A 4 0.62 22.63 -10.38
N LYS A 5 1.77 22.05 -10.76
CA LYS A 5 2.84 22.75 -11.50
C LYS A 5 2.40 23.15 -12.89
N ILE A 6 1.68 22.27 -13.61
CA ILE A 6 1.22 22.51 -14.99
C ILE A 6 0.00 23.43 -15.04
N THR A 7 -0.87 23.40 -14.02
CA THR A 7 -2.07 24.25 -13.96
C THR A 7 -1.85 25.58 -13.26
N HIS A 8 -0.61 25.86 -12.79
CA HIS A 8 -0.31 27.13 -12.17
C HIS A 8 -0.46 28.29 -13.16
N PRO A 9 -1.07 29.42 -12.77
CA PRO A 9 -1.30 30.56 -13.68
C PRO A 9 -0.04 31.08 -14.38
N ASP A 10 1.12 30.96 -13.72
CA ASP A 10 2.41 31.40 -14.25
C ASP A 10 3.09 30.34 -15.15
N PHE A 11 2.45 29.18 -15.36
CA PHE A 11 3.02 28.14 -16.21
C PHE A 11 2.88 28.54 -17.69
N SER A 12 4.00 28.50 -18.40
CA SER A 12 4.02 28.66 -19.85
C SER A 12 4.85 27.53 -20.47
N TYR A 13 4.32 26.90 -21.51
CA TYR A 13 5.04 25.90 -22.29
C TYR A 13 6.23 26.48 -23.08
N LYS A 14 6.39 27.82 -23.12
CA LYS A 14 7.51 28.53 -23.71
C LYS A 14 8.61 28.89 -22.70
N ASP A 15 8.36 28.64 -21.41
CA ASP A 15 9.30 28.90 -20.33
C ASP A 15 10.17 27.66 -20.13
N GLU A 16 11.39 27.69 -20.69
CA GLU A 16 12.34 26.59 -20.66
C GLU A 16 12.73 26.20 -19.21
N ASP A 17 12.84 27.17 -18.32
CA ASP A 17 13.20 26.93 -16.90
C ASP A 17 12.10 26.14 -16.19
N LYS A 18 10.84 26.51 -16.39
CA LYS A 18 9.70 25.79 -15.81
C LYS A 18 9.52 24.41 -16.40
N ILE A 19 9.75 24.26 -17.70
CA ILE A 19 9.75 22.92 -18.34
C ILE A 19 10.89 22.06 -17.78
N TYR A 20 12.08 22.64 -17.61
CA TYR A 20 13.21 21.94 -17.01
C TYR A 20 12.90 21.53 -15.56
N GLU A 21 12.33 22.41 -14.73
CA GLU A 21 11.90 22.06 -13.37
C GLU A 21 10.90 20.89 -13.35
N ILE A 22 9.93 20.88 -14.26
CA ILE A 22 8.97 19.77 -14.39
C ILE A 22 9.66 18.49 -14.83
N ALA A 23 10.56 18.57 -15.81
CA ALA A 23 11.33 17.42 -16.27
C ALA A 23 12.20 16.84 -15.16
N MET A 24 12.86 17.70 -14.37
CA MET A 24 13.65 17.29 -13.21
C MET A 24 12.79 16.69 -12.09
N PHE A 25 11.60 17.26 -11.84
CA PHE A 25 10.65 16.68 -10.89
C PHE A 25 10.22 15.27 -11.31
N VAL A 26 9.86 15.07 -12.57
CA VAL A 26 9.49 13.76 -13.13
C VAL A 26 10.68 12.80 -13.09
N LYS A 27 11.86 13.24 -13.52
CA LYS A 27 13.09 12.44 -13.48
C LYS A 27 13.47 11.99 -12.07
N ASN A 28 13.38 12.90 -11.09
CA ASN A 28 13.66 12.56 -9.70
C ASN A 28 12.63 11.57 -9.15
N ARG A 29 11.35 11.73 -9.53
CA ARG A 29 10.28 10.81 -9.16
C ARG A 29 10.50 9.42 -9.77
N LEU A 30 10.93 9.35 -11.03
CA LEU A 30 11.29 8.11 -11.71
C LEU A 30 12.54 7.46 -11.11
N ARG A 31 13.60 8.25 -10.80
CA ARG A 31 14.82 7.76 -10.16
C ARG A 31 14.57 7.20 -8.75
N MET A 32 13.71 7.82 -7.97
CA MET A 32 13.28 7.24 -6.69
C MET A 32 12.59 5.89 -6.87
N ASN A 33 12.08 5.61 -8.09
CA ASN A 33 11.50 4.32 -8.44
C ASN A 33 12.54 3.30 -8.88
N ASP A 34 13.63 3.74 -9.55
CA ASP A 34 14.64 2.83 -10.12
C ASP A 34 15.60 2.26 -9.05
N GLU A 35 15.91 3.03 -8.00
CA GLU A 35 16.89 2.59 -6.99
C GLU A 35 16.30 1.62 -5.95
N THR A 36 14.98 1.61 -5.75
CA THR A 36 14.35 0.70 -4.78
C THR A 36 13.11 -0.04 -5.30
N GLY A 37 12.50 0.39 -6.40
CA GLY A 37 11.24 -0.17 -6.94
C GLY A 37 10.06 -0.18 -5.93
N GLN A 38 10.41 -0.15 -4.67
CA GLN A 38 9.51 -0.33 -3.53
C GLN A 38 8.69 0.92 -3.19
N GLY A 39 9.25 2.12 -3.42
CA GLY A 39 8.62 3.36 -2.97
C GLY A 39 7.35 3.69 -3.76
N ASN A 40 7.32 3.44 -5.06
CA ASN A 40 6.19 3.79 -5.91
C ASN A 40 5.01 2.84 -5.75
N GLU A 41 5.27 1.53 -5.68
CA GLU A 41 4.21 0.53 -5.50
C GLU A 41 3.48 0.73 -4.15
N LEU A 42 4.22 1.00 -3.08
CA LEU A 42 3.65 1.23 -1.76
C LEU A 42 2.79 2.51 -1.73
N GLU A 43 3.29 3.62 -2.30
CA GLU A 43 2.52 4.87 -2.36
C GLU A 43 1.31 4.76 -3.29
N SER A 44 1.43 4.05 -4.41
CA SER A 44 0.31 3.76 -5.31
C SER A 44 -0.76 2.92 -4.61
N LEU A 45 -0.37 1.88 -3.88
CA LEU A 45 -1.30 1.07 -3.09
C LEU A 45 -2.00 1.91 -2.02
N LYS A 46 -1.26 2.75 -1.29
CA LYS A 46 -1.84 3.65 -0.30
C LYS A 46 -2.86 4.61 -0.91
N TYR A 47 -2.56 5.16 -2.09
CA TYR A 47 -3.48 6.03 -2.81
C TYR A 47 -4.78 5.30 -3.17
N VAL A 48 -4.67 4.11 -3.75
CA VAL A 48 -5.84 3.27 -4.11
C VAL A 48 -6.67 2.91 -2.88
N LEU A 49 -6.02 2.54 -1.78
CA LEU A 49 -6.72 2.24 -0.52
C LEU A 49 -7.49 3.46 0.00
N ASN A 50 -6.88 4.63 -0.02
CA ASN A 50 -7.53 5.86 0.45
C ASN A 50 -8.71 6.29 -0.43
N GLU A 51 -8.66 5.99 -1.73
CA GLU A 51 -9.70 6.35 -2.69
C GLU A 51 -10.90 5.40 -2.61
N TYR A 52 -10.65 4.09 -2.52
CA TYR A 52 -11.69 3.08 -2.71
C TYR A 52 -12.09 2.31 -1.45
N VAL A 53 -11.41 2.52 -0.30
CA VAL A 53 -11.67 1.73 0.91
C VAL A 53 -12.21 2.60 2.04
N SER A 54 -13.45 2.37 2.44
CA SER A 54 -14.01 2.87 3.70
C SER A 54 -13.56 1.97 4.85
N ILE A 55 -12.91 2.56 5.86
CA ILE A 55 -12.39 1.80 7.02
C ILE A 55 -13.48 1.09 7.80
N ASP A 56 -14.65 1.73 7.96
CA ASP A 56 -15.74 1.10 8.71
C ASP A 56 -16.36 -0.08 7.96
N ASN A 57 -16.55 0.06 6.64
CA ASN A 57 -17.01 -1.04 5.79
C ASN A 57 -15.97 -2.18 5.75
N LEU A 58 -14.68 -1.85 5.66
CA LEU A 58 -13.61 -2.82 5.71
C LEU A 58 -13.61 -3.61 7.03
N LYS A 59 -13.73 -2.93 8.16
CA LYS A 59 -13.83 -3.58 9.49
C LYS A 59 -15.03 -4.51 9.57
N ALA A 60 -16.20 -4.05 9.11
CA ALA A 60 -17.40 -4.87 9.07
C ALA A 60 -17.20 -6.11 8.20
N ARG A 61 -16.60 -5.95 7.03
CA ARG A 61 -16.32 -7.06 6.10
C ARG A 61 -15.31 -8.06 6.66
N ILE A 62 -14.22 -7.59 7.24
CA ILE A 62 -13.23 -8.47 7.91
C ILE A 62 -13.91 -9.27 9.01
N ASN A 63 -14.71 -8.63 9.86
CA ASN A 63 -15.41 -9.29 10.95
C ASN A 63 -16.42 -10.35 10.48
N THR A 64 -16.99 -10.18 9.30
CA THR A 64 -17.86 -11.18 8.66
C THR A 64 -17.08 -12.41 8.19
N ILE A 65 -15.83 -12.22 7.75
CA ILE A 65 -14.97 -13.32 7.28
C ILE A 65 -14.37 -14.06 8.47
N ASP A 66 -13.82 -13.31 9.45
CA ASP A 66 -13.24 -13.84 10.69
C ASP A 66 -13.40 -12.81 11.81
N SER A 67 -14.21 -13.15 12.81
CA SER A 67 -14.50 -12.28 13.97
C SER A 67 -13.28 -11.94 14.84
N ASN A 68 -12.20 -12.74 14.78
CA ASN A 68 -10.98 -12.53 15.55
C ASN A 68 -9.94 -11.70 14.81
N ALA A 69 -10.09 -11.53 13.48
CA ALA A 69 -9.08 -10.96 12.62
C ALA A 69 -8.77 -9.49 12.96
N LEU A 70 -9.76 -8.67 13.29
CA LEU A 70 -9.52 -7.26 13.65
C LEU A 70 -8.63 -7.12 14.88
N ASN A 71 -8.87 -7.96 15.90
CA ASN A 71 -8.07 -7.97 17.11
C ASN A 71 -6.65 -8.50 16.82
N TYR A 72 -6.55 -9.51 15.97
CA TYR A 72 -5.26 -10.02 15.51
C TYR A 72 -4.44 -8.93 14.83
N TYR A 73 -4.99 -8.20 13.86
CA TYR A 73 -4.27 -7.15 13.12
C TYR A 73 -3.87 -5.98 14.01
N LYS A 74 -4.67 -5.67 15.03
CA LYS A 74 -4.38 -4.61 16.00
C LYS A 74 -3.17 -4.94 16.87
N ASN A 75 -3.00 -6.22 17.24
CA ASN A 75 -2.04 -6.61 18.27
C ASN A 75 -0.81 -7.34 17.72
N ASN A 76 -0.85 -7.85 16.49
CA ASN A 76 0.20 -8.70 15.96
C ASN A 76 0.80 -8.15 14.67
N LYS A 77 2.12 -8.07 14.63
CA LYS A 77 2.89 -7.86 13.41
C LYS A 77 2.97 -9.17 12.61
N VAL A 78 3.21 -9.06 11.31
CA VAL A 78 3.58 -10.23 10.50
C VAL A 78 5.07 -10.48 10.66
N ALA A 79 5.45 -11.52 11.41
CA ALA A 79 6.82 -11.73 11.86
C ALA A 79 7.80 -11.99 10.71
N PHE A 80 7.40 -12.77 9.69
CA PHE A 80 8.28 -13.14 8.59
C PHE A 80 8.61 -11.99 7.62
N CYS A 81 7.89 -10.87 7.68
CA CYS A 81 8.16 -9.68 6.86
C CYS A 81 8.16 -8.37 7.67
N ASN A 82 8.10 -8.46 8.99
CA ASN A 82 8.02 -7.32 9.90
C ASN A 82 6.92 -6.28 9.54
N ALA A 83 5.83 -6.76 8.92
CA ALA A 83 4.74 -5.87 8.57
C ALA A 83 4.01 -5.35 9.82
N PRO A 84 3.58 -4.06 9.83
CA PRO A 84 3.10 -3.40 11.04
C PRO A 84 1.74 -3.92 11.51
N VAL A 85 1.41 -3.62 12.76
CA VAL A 85 0.05 -3.68 13.29
C VAL A 85 -0.83 -2.61 12.65
N ILE A 86 -2.16 -2.75 12.76
CA ILE A 86 -3.12 -1.80 12.23
C ILE A 86 -3.84 -1.09 13.37
N GLY A 87 -3.59 0.21 13.51
CA GLY A 87 -4.29 1.09 14.45
C GLY A 87 -5.62 1.55 13.88
N TRP A 88 -6.68 0.79 14.09
CA TRP A 88 -8.01 1.06 13.51
C TRP A 88 -8.64 2.41 13.91
N SER A 89 -8.11 3.06 14.95
CA SER A 89 -8.57 4.37 15.43
C SER A 89 -7.75 5.53 14.86
N ASP A 90 -6.63 5.25 14.20
CA ASP A 90 -5.75 6.25 13.61
C ASP A 90 -6.21 6.59 12.18
N SER A 91 -7.07 7.57 12.06
CA SER A 91 -7.63 7.98 10.77
C SER A 91 -6.60 8.46 9.74
N GLN A 92 -5.44 8.96 10.20
CA GLN A 92 -4.37 9.43 9.32
C GLN A 92 -3.36 8.32 8.97
N GLY A 93 -3.08 7.43 9.90
CA GLY A 93 -2.07 6.39 9.77
C GLY A 93 -2.58 5.06 9.24
N VAL A 94 -3.89 4.77 9.36
CA VAL A 94 -4.47 3.47 9.04
C VAL A 94 -4.20 3.01 7.61
N PHE A 95 -4.34 3.88 6.61
CA PHE A 95 -4.07 3.54 5.21
C PHE A 95 -2.59 3.26 4.95
N THR A 96 -1.70 3.97 5.64
CA THR A 96 -0.26 3.70 5.57
C THR A 96 0.09 2.35 6.18
N GLN A 97 -0.54 1.99 7.30
CA GLN A 97 -0.32 0.70 7.97
C GLN A 97 -0.91 -0.45 7.15
N LEU A 98 -2.11 -0.28 6.58
CA LEU A 98 -2.73 -1.22 5.66
C LEU A 98 -1.85 -1.48 4.43
N ALA A 99 -1.44 -0.41 3.75
CA ALA A 99 -0.57 -0.50 2.58
C ALA A 99 0.74 -1.23 2.90
N LYS A 100 1.42 -0.85 3.99
CA LYS A 100 2.66 -1.50 4.42
C LYS A 100 2.44 -2.98 4.76
N ARG A 101 1.34 -3.31 5.46
CA ARG A 101 1.06 -4.69 5.83
C ARG A 101 0.86 -5.58 4.61
N ILE A 102 0.03 -5.16 3.67
CA ILE A 102 -0.23 -5.89 2.42
C ILE A 102 1.05 -5.97 1.57
N TYR A 103 1.72 -4.84 1.38
CA TYR A 103 2.90 -4.74 0.53
C TYR A 103 4.07 -5.61 1.02
N PHE A 104 4.41 -5.54 2.31
CA PHE A 104 5.52 -6.30 2.87
C PHE A 104 5.22 -7.80 2.87
N THR A 105 3.97 -8.19 3.18
CA THR A 105 3.54 -9.58 3.11
C THR A 105 3.68 -10.11 1.68
N ARG A 106 3.16 -9.39 0.68
CA ARG A 106 3.29 -9.77 -0.74
C ARG A 106 4.75 -9.87 -1.18
N ASN A 107 5.58 -8.88 -0.83
CA ASN A 107 6.97 -8.87 -1.26
C ASN A 107 7.79 -10.02 -0.66
N SER A 108 7.53 -10.40 0.58
CA SER A 108 8.20 -11.55 1.19
C SER A 108 7.89 -12.88 0.51
N LEU A 109 6.71 -12.99 -0.15
CA LEU A 109 6.31 -14.16 -0.93
C LEU A 109 6.96 -14.16 -2.32
N VAL A 110 6.98 -13.00 -3.00
CA VAL A 110 7.40 -12.90 -4.41
C VAL A 110 8.92 -12.83 -4.54
N HIS A 111 9.60 -12.12 -3.65
CA HIS A 111 11.04 -11.86 -3.72
C HIS A 111 11.88 -12.78 -2.83
N SER A 112 11.47 -14.01 -2.63
CA SER A 112 12.15 -14.98 -1.76
C SER A 112 13.59 -15.31 -2.18
N LYS A 113 14.03 -14.91 -3.37
CA LYS A 113 15.33 -15.30 -3.95
C LYS A 113 16.47 -14.28 -3.80
N SER A 114 16.22 -13.01 -3.46
CA SER A 114 17.27 -11.99 -3.45
C SER A 114 17.46 -11.34 -2.08
N GLY A 115 18.66 -11.53 -1.52
CA GLY A 115 19.18 -10.74 -0.40
C GLY A 115 19.53 -11.54 0.86
N LYS A 116 20.47 -10.99 1.61
CA LYS A 116 21.00 -11.53 2.87
C LYS A 116 20.06 -11.31 4.09
N ASN A 117 18.82 -10.85 3.89
CA ASN A 117 17.92 -10.46 4.97
C ASN A 117 17.11 -11.63 5.52
N LYS A 118 17.00 -11.68 6.84
CA LYS A 118 16.30 -12.71 7.62
C LYS A 118 14.77 -12.66 7.47
N GLU A 119 14.22 -11.64 6.81
CA GLU A 119 12.79 -11.39 6.67
C GLU A 119 12.26 -12.03 5.38
N ARG A 120 12.03 -13.36 5.44
CA ARG A 120 11.51 -14.12 4.31
C ARG A 120 10.44 -15.08 4.76
N TYR A 121 9.41 -15.20 3.94
CA TYR A 121 8.43 -16.27 4.08
C TYR A 121 9.11 -17.63 3.92
N ARG A 122 8.90 -18.50 4.87
CA ARG A 122 9.39 -19.90 4.86
C ARG A 122 8.18 -20.81 4.78
N PRO A 123 8.01 -21.54 3.65
CA PRO A 123 6.95 -22.53 3.52
C PRO A 123 6.93 -23.46 4.74
N TYR A 124 5.75 -23.89 5.15
CA TYR A 124 5.49 -24.74 6.32
C TYR A 124 5.69 -24.08 7.69
N GLN A 125 6.64 -23.16 7.86
CA GLN A 125 6.89 -22.48 9.15
C GLN A 125 5.97 -21.27 9.33
N ASP A 126 5.85 -20.47 8.28
CA ASP A 126 5.13 -19.20 8.32
C ASP A 126 3.71 -19.30 7.73
N GLU A 127 3.30 -20.47 7.23
CA GLU A 127 2.02 -20.71 6.57
C GLU A 127 0.82 -20.34 7.44
N LYS A 128 0.83 -20.76 8.72
CA LYS A 128 -0.25 -20.43 9.65
C LYS A 128 -0.42 -18.92 9.84
N GLN A 129 0.68 -18.18 9.88
CA GLN A 129 0.62 -16.73 9.99
C GLN A 129 0.14 -16.09 8.68
N LEU A 130 0.57 -16.62 7.53
CA LEU A 130 0.10 -16.15 6.22
C LEU A 130 -1.41 -16.34 6.05
N GLN A 131 -1.95 -17.47 6.51
CA GLN A 131 -3.39 -17.74 6.47
C GLN A 131 -4.21 -16.68 7.23
N LEU A 132 -3.66 -16.12 8.32
CA LEU A 132 -4.32 -15.05 9.08
C LEU A 132 -4.36 -13.72 8.33
N GLU A 133 -3.56 -13.54 7.27
CA GLU A 133 -3.59 -12.33 6.42
C GLU A 133 -4.65 -12.40 5.31
N ILE A 134 -5.17 -13.59 5.00
CA ILE A 134 -6.15 -13.80 3.93
C ILE A 134 -7.43 -12.96 4.11
N PRO A 135 -8.07 -12.90 5.30
CA PRO A 135 -9.27 -12.10 5.49
C PRO A 135 -9.07 -10.63 5.16
N LEU A 136 -7.91 -10.06 5.52
CA LEU A 136 -7.57 -8.66 5.22
C LEU A 136 -7.46 -8.42 3.71
N VAL A 137 -6.65 -9.23 3.03
CA VAL A 137 -6.41 -9.06 1.58
C VAL A 137 -7.70 -9.27 0.79
N LYS A 138 -8.50 -10.27 1.17
CA LYS A 138 -9.81 -10.54 0.56
C LYS A 138 -10.77 -9.37 0.73
N ALA A 139 -10.93 -8.85 1.94
CA ALA A 139 -11.84 -7.74 2.22
C ALA A 139 -11.42 -6.44 1.50
N VAL A 140 -10.11 -6.16 1.43
CA VAL A 140 -9.56 -5.02 0.70
C VAL A 140 -9.79 -5.15 -0.80
N ALA A 141 -9.49 -6.32 -1.38
CA ALA A 141 -9.70 -6.57 -2.81
C ALA A 141 -11.17 -6.42 -3.21
N GLU A 142 -12.09 -6.99 -2.43
CA GLU A 142 -13.53 -6.84 -2.64
C GLU A 142 -13.98 -5.38 -2.59
N ALA A 143 -13.50 -4.60 -1.60
CA ALA A 143 -13.83 -3.18 -1.47
C ALA A 143 -13.35 -2.38 -2.68
N ILE A 144 -12.13 -2.61 -3.15
CA ILE A 144 -11.59 -1.92 -4.33
C ILE A 144 -12.39 -2.28 -5.59
N ILE A 145 -12.68 -3.56 -5.82
CA ILE A 145 -13.43 -4.01 -7.00
C ILE A 145 -14.83 -3.39 -7.02
N ILE A 146 -15.55 -3.44 -5.90
CA ILE A 146 -16.92 -2.92 -5.82
C ILE A 146 -16.91 -1.41 -6.07
N ASN A 147 -16.10 -0.66 -5.32
CA ASN A 147 -16.13 0.80 -5.38
C ASN A 147 -15.50 1.38 -6.65
N SER A 148 -14.58 0.67 -7.31
CA SER A 148 -14.04 1.09 -8.60
C SER A 148 -15.00 0.84 -9.77
N SER A 149 -15.93 -0.10 -9.64
CA SER A 149 -16.94 -0.39 -10.67
C SER A 149 -18.12 0.60 -10.69
N GLU A 150 -18.32 1.36 -9.63
CA GLU A 150 -19.37 2.38 -9.54
C GLU A 150 -19.03 3.69 -10.31
N ILE A 151 -17.82 3.80 -10.87
CA ILE A 151 -17.34 5.00 -11.58
C ILE A 151 -17.55 4.89 -13.12
N ILE A 152 -18.22 3.84 -13.57
CA ILE A 152 -18.63 3.68 -14.97
C ILE A 152 -20.13 3.97 -15.06
#